data_198e75d06557826b1ef0fa871170280e
#
_entry.id   198e75d06557826b1ef0fa871170280e
#
_cell.length_a   1.000
_cell.length_b   1.000
_cell.length_c   1.000
_cell.angle_alpha   90.00
_cell.angle_beta   90.00
_cell.angle_gamma   90.00
#
_symmetry.space_group_name_H-M   'P 1'
#
loop_
_entity.id
_entity.type
_entity.pdbx_description
1 polymer ?
#
loop_
_entity_poly.entity_id
_entity_poly.type
_entity_poly.pdbx_seq_one_letter_code
_entity_poly.pdbx_strand_id
1 'polypeptide(L)'
;MLQSSKQAGIKDIARALNVSIGTVDRALHDRPGVNEQTKYRVLQMANKLGYRPNIAAQSLRLNRRISIAAILPREISHFFDPLRAGIRSAAEATVGTQVVLDFHEYPRLSFGEEEAFAKATSKHYDGIIFLPGNMRRFDPIISKLTRAGTAMMCVGSDAPNSDRIGSVATHAHVSGAIAAELLAMKMTKKANVAVFSGELSTMDHAEKLRGFASTLALQAPHLSLLPTLESHERPTAAYKQAKQLMQGRNRPEGLYLSTANGIPVLRALEELGLLEKVHIVTTDLYHALIPLIELGKITATIHQRPFTQGKLAFEKLVAYLLGEDQRQPYIRLAPHVVFRSNLSLFSSEVTDPSDAIV
;
A
#
# COMPACT_ATOMS: atom_id res chain seq x y z
N MET A 1 21.07 -11.28 32.71
CA MET A 1 21.43 -12.39 31.78
C MET A 1 20.12 -13.02 31.30
N LEU A 2 19.61 -12.60 30.12
CA LEU A 2 18.44 -13.21 29.50
C LEU A 2 18.89 -14.48 28.77
N GLN A 3 18.52 -15.65 29.28
CA GLN A 3 18.72 -16.92 28.60
C GLN A 3 17.97 -16.91 27.26
N SER A 4 18.70 -16.99 26.16
CA SER A 4 18.18 -17.28 24.84
C SER A 4 17.44 -18.62 24.89
N SER A 5 16.10 -18.61 24.86
CA SER A 5 15.29 -19.82 24.76
C SER A 5 15.52 -20.47 23.39
N LYS A 6 16.25 -21.55 23.35
CA LYS A 6 16.52 -22.34 22.15
C LYS A 6 15.17 -22.82 21.58
N GLN A 7 14.79 -22.31 20.42
CA GLN A 7 13.54 -22.65 19.74
C GLN A 7 13.53 -24.16 19.43
N ALA A 8 12.44 -24.87 19.77
CA ALA A 8 12.32 -26.30 19.55
C ALA A 8 12.37 -26.65 18.05
N GLY A 9 13.16 -27.65 17.70
CA GLY A 9 13.33 -28.12 16.31
C GLY A 9 12.64 -29.47 16.04
N ILE A 10 12.63 -29.90 14.77
CA ILE A 10 12.09 -31.23 14.34
C ILE A 10 12.73 -32.37 15.17
N LYS A 11 14.02 -32.25 15.52
CA LYS A 11 14.72 -33.24 16.35
C LYS A 11 14.15 -33.36 17.78
N ASP A 12 13.66 -32.28 18.32
CA ASP A 12 13.07 -32.26 19.65
C ASP A 12 11.69 -32.90 19.67
N ILE A 13 10.89 -32.68 18.60
CA ILE A 13 9.60 -33.38 18.39
C ILE A 13 9.82 -34.90 18.20
N ALA A 14 10.81 -35.25 17.35
CA ALA A 14 11.15 -36.63 17.08
C ALA A 14 11.54 -37.39 18.37
N ARG A 15 12.37 -36.76 19.20
CA ARG A 15 12.81 -37.27 20.52
C ARG A 15 11.63 -37.38 21.48
N ALA A 16 10.76 -36.39 21.57
CA ALA A 16 9.62 -36.37 22.49
C ALA A 16 8.59 -37.45 22.18
N LEU A 17 8.45 -37.82 20.91
CA LEU A 17 7.47 -38.82 20.45
C LEU A 17 8.06 -40.22 20.18
N ASN A 18 9.39 -40.35 20.28
CA ASN A 18 10.16 -41.54 19.94
C ASN A 18 9.88 -42.05 18.51
N VAL A 19 9.90 -41.12 17.55
CA VAL A 19 9.72 -41.39 16.13
C VAL A 19 10.92 -40.86 15.31
N SER A 20 11.08 -41.32 14.05
CA SER A 20 12.15 -40.82 13.20
C SER A 20 11.93 -39.36 12.81
N ILE A 21 13.04 -38.63 12.55
CA ILE A 21 12.98 -37.27 12.03
C ILE A 21 12.19 -37.23 10.70
N GLY A 22 12.36 -38.25 9.84
CA GLY A 22 11.62 -38.38 8.60
C GLY A 22 10.10 -38.60 8.79
N THR A 23 9.70 -39.23 9.87
CA THR A 23 8.28 -39.38 10.25
C THR A 23 7.69 -38.03 10.67
N VAL A 24 8.42 -37.27 11.48
CA VAL A 24 8.02 -35.91 11.89
C VAL A 24 7.94 -34.98 10.68
N ASP A 25 8.92 -34.99 9.80
CA ASP A 25 8.95 -34.16 8.59
C ASP A 25 7.75 -34.47 7.69
N ARG A 26 7.46 -35.74 7.42
CA ARG A 26 6.29 -36.16 6.64
C ARG A 26 4.97 -35.74 7.27
N ALA A 27 4.85 -35.89 8.59
CA ALA A 27 3.64 -35.51 9.32
C ALA A 27 3.38 -33.99 9.32
N LEU A 28 4.43 -33.19 9.49
CA LEU A 28 4.35 -31.72 9.48
C LEU A 28 4.01 -31.16 8.09
N HIS A 29 4.42 -31.85 7.01
CA HIS A 29 4.23 -31.41 5.62
C HIS A 29 3.16 -32.21 4.87
N ASP A 30 2.32 -32.97 5.57
CA ASP A 30 1.22 -33.75 5.00
C ASP A 30 1.65 -34.70 3.85
N ARG A 31 2.84 -35.29 3.98
CA ARG A 31 3.36 -36.19 2.96
C ARG A 31 2.94 -37.65 3.25
N PRO A 32 2.74 -38.48 2.21
CA PRO A 32 2.34 -39.87 2.38
C PRO A 32 3.37 -40.68 3.19
N GLY A 33 2.90 -41.74 3.84
CA GLY A 33 3.75 -42.68 4.61
C GLY A 33 3.77 -42.42 6.11
N VAL A 34 2.79 -41.68 6.64
CA VAL A 34 2.52 -41.52 8.08
C VAL A 34 1.04 -41.74 8.30
N ASN A 35 0.67 -42.60 9.28
CA ASN A 35 -0.73 -42.80 9.63
C ASN A 35 -1.31 -41.58 10.36
N GLU A 36 -2.63 -41.38 10.27
CA GLU A 36 -3.33 -40.22 10.84
C GLU A 36 -3.12 -40.05 12.36
N GLN A 37 -3.03 -41.14 13.10
CA GLN A 37 -2.81 -41.10 14.55
C GLN A 37 -1.42 -40.57 14.89
N THR A 38 -0.40 -40.99 14.16
CA THR A 38 0.98 -40.48 14.32
C THR A 38 1.08 -39.03 13.87
N LYS A 39 0.42 -38.67 12.77
CA LYS A 39 0.34 -37.29 12.28
C LYS A 39 -0.28 -36.36 13.33
N TYR A 40 -1.42 -36.77 13.90
CA TYR A 40 -2.08 -36.03 14.97
C TYR A 40 -1.16 -35.81 16.18
N ARG A 41 -0.46 -36.87 16.66
CA ARG A 41 0.49 -36.77 17.77
C ARG A 41 1.65 -35.80 17.48
N VAL A 42 2.15 -35.81 16.26
CA VAL A 42 3.24 -34.91 15.84
C VAL A 42 2.76 -33.44 15.83
N LEU A 43 1.58 -33.18 15.29
CA LEU A 43 1.02 -31.80 15.25
C LEU A 43 0.73 -31.27 16.67
N GLN A 44 0.19 -32.11 17.56
CA GLN A 44 -0.02 -31.78 18.97
C GLN A 44 1.30 -31.42 19.68
N MET A 45 2.33 -32.27 19.48
CA MET A 45 3.65 -32.06 20.09
C MET A 45 4.35 -30.83 19.54
N ALA A 46 4.23 -30.56 18.23
CA ALA A 46 4.76 -29.35 17.59
C ALA A 46 4.14 -28.10 18.23
N ASN A 47 2.82 -28.10 18.43
CA ASN A 47 2.12 -26.99 19.09
C ASN A 47 2.54 -26.83 20.55
N LYS A 48 2.66 -27.94 21.31
CA LYS A 48 3.08 -27.94 22.71
C LYS A 48 4.50 -27.41 22.93
N LEU A 49 5.41 -27.72 22.00
CA LEU A 49 6.82 -27.27 22.06
C LEU A 49 7.04 -25.90 21.44
N GLY A 50 5.98 -25.24 20.93
CA GLY A 50 6.10 -23.97 20.23
C GLY A 50 6.96 -24.08 18.96
N TYR A 51 6.95 -25.26 18.31
CA TYR A 51 7.71 -25.49 17.09
C TYR A 51 7.22 -24.53 15.99
N ARG A 52 8.15 -23.77 15.45
CA ARG A 52 7.95 -23.03 14.20
C ARG A 52 8.92 -23.60 13.17
N PRO A 53 8.46 -23.94 11.96
CA PRO A 53 9.38 -24.37 10.89
C PRO A 53 10.52 -23.37 10.76
N ASN A 54 11.76 -23.84 10.84
CA ASN A 54 12.92 -22.98 10.56
C ASN A 54 13.12 -22.92 9.03
N ILE A 55 12.42 -21.98 8.42
CA ILE A 55 12.32 -21.81 6.98
C ILE A 55 13.65 -21.32 6.40
N ALA A 56 14.39 -20.52 7.17
CA ALA A 56 15.76 -20.15 6.82
C ALA A 56 16.66 -21.40 6.63
N ALA A 57 16.51 -22.42 7.50
CA ALA A 57 17.23 -23.69 7.34
C ALA A 57 16.70 -24.54 6.18
N GLN A 58 15.44 -24.44 5.85
CA GLN A 58 14.82 -25.18 4.74
C GLN A 58 15.16 -24.53 3.39
N SER A 59 15.15 -23.21 3.28
CA SER A 59 15.56 -22.46 2.08
C SER A 59 17.07 -22.52 1.84
N LEU A 60 17.91 -22.48 2.87
CA LEU A 60 19.34 -22.73 2.78
C LEU A 60 19.66 -24.15 2.23
N ARG A 61 18.85 -25.13 2.61
CA ARG A 61 18.98 -26.52 2.15
C ARG A 61 18.55 -26.71 0.70
N LEU A 62 17.61 -25.88 0.21
CA LEU A 62 17.07 -25.93 -1.14
C LEU A 62 17.77 -24.98 -2.10
N ASN A 63 18.64 -24.08 -1.62
CA ASN A 63 19.28 -23.01 -2.42
C ASN A 63 18.28 -22.29 -3.35
N ARG A 64 17.06 -22.04 -2.84
CA ARG A 64 15.94 -21.53 -3.64
C ARG A 64 16.16 -20.08 -3.98
N ARG A 65 16.23 -19.79 -5.26
CA ARG A 65 16.23 -18.43 -5.79
C ARG A 65 14.80 -18.05 -6.13
N ILE A 66 14.34 -16.91 -5.60
CA ILE A 66 13.03 -16.34 -5.88
C ILE A 66 13.22 -15.07 -6.70
N SER A 67 12.52 -14.97 -7.82
CA SER A 67 12.54 -13.81 -8.71
C SER A 67 11.25 -13.01 -8.56
N ILE A 68 11.36 -11.72 -8.23
CA ILE A 68 10.21 -10.81 -8.01
C ILE A 68 10.35 -9.58 -8.90
N ALA A 69 9.28 -9.21 -9.59
CA ALA A 69 9.17 -7.92 -10.25
C ALA A 69 8.30 -6.96 -9.41
N ALA A 70 8.69 -5.69 -9.34
CA ALA A 70 7.86 -4.61 -8.82
C ALA A 70 7.56 -3.62 -9.95
N ILE A 71 6.28 -3.51 -10.34
CA ILE A 71 5.82 -2.68 -11.45
C ILE A 71 5.08 -1.48 -10.89
N LEU A 72 5.72 -0.31 -10.89
CA LEU A 72 5.27 0.88 -10.16
C LEU A 72 5.46 2.16 -10.98
N PRO A 73 4.61 3.18 -10.77
CA PRO A 73 4.81 4.51 -11.37
C PRO A 73 6.12 5.15 -10.92
N ARG A 74 6.69 6.00 -11.78
CA ARG A 74 7.88 6.81 -11.48
C ARG A 74 7.52 8.22 -11.00
N GLU A 75 6.51 8.85 -11.62
CA GLU A 75 6.04 10.17 -11.23
C GLU A 75 5.40 10.14 -9.81
N ILE A 76 5.26 11.30 -9.17
CA ILE A 76 4.83 11.42 -7.77
C ILE A 76 5.82 10.68 -6.84
N SER A 77 7.09 11.04 -6.96
CA SER A 77 8.22 10.43 -6.24
C SER A 77 7.99 10.37 -4.73
N HIS A 78 7.43 11.40 -4.13
CA HIS A 78 7.15 11.46 -2.69
C HIS A 78 6.16 10.39 -2.17
N PHE A 79 5.42 9.70 -3.04
CA PHE A 79 4.65 8.51 -2.68
C PHE A 79 5.35 7.21 -3.13
N PHE A 80 5.83 7.18 -4.39
CA PHE A 80 6.35 5.94 -4.95
C PHE A 80 7.78 5.62 -4.54
N ASP A 81 8.62 6.63 -4.20
CA ASP A 81 9.98 6.35 -3.71
C ASP A 81 9.99 5.69 -2.32
N PRO A 82 9.22 6.18 -1.31
CA PRO A 82 9.08 5.47 -0.05
C PRO A 82 8.49 4.07 -0.21
N LEU A 83 7.55 3.87 -1.14
CA LEU A 83 6.98 2.55 -1.40
C LEU A 83 8.03 1.60 -1.97
N ARG A 84 8.83 2.05 -2.95
CA ARG A 84 9.99 1.29 -3.49
C ARG A 84 11.04 1.02 -2.40
N ALA A 85 11.31 2.00 -1.56
CA ALA A 85 12.24 1.84 -0.43
C ALA A 85 11.77 0.77 0.56
N GLY A 86 10.47 0.73 0.86
CA GLY A 86 9.88 -0.33 1.69
C GLY A 86 10.06 -1.73 1.10
N ILE A 87 9.83 -1.88 -0.21
CA ILE A 87 10.06 -3.15 -0.95
C ILE A 87 11.54 -3.54 -0.87
N ARG A 88 12.47 -2.61 -1.14
CA ARG A 88 13.91 -2.85 -1.06
C ARG A 88 14.35 -3.27 0.34
N SER A 89 13.95 -2.50 1.34
CA SER A 89 14.27 -2.78 2.75
C SER A 89 13.83 -4.18 3.17
N ALA A 90 12.65 -4.62 2.75
CA ALA A 90 12.17 -5.97 3.03
C ALA A 90 12.97 -7.04 2.27
N ALA A 91 13.35 -6.77 1.02
CA ALA A 91 14.18 -7.68 0.23
C ALA A 91 15.58 -7.87 0.86
N GLU A 92 16.21 -6.79 1.29
CA GLU A 92 17.52 -6.80 1.97
C GLU A 92 17.47 -7.48 3.32
N ALA A 93 16.35 -7.35 4.04
CA ALA A 93 16.15 -8.01 5.34
C ALA A 93 15.82 -9.51 5.22
N THR A 94 15.57 -10.01 4.01
CA THR A 94 15.22 -11.43 3.79
C THR A 94 16.46 -12.31 3.93
N VAL A 95 16.49 -13.12 4.98
CA VAL A 95 17.62 -14.03 5.29
C VAL A 95 17.28 -15.45 4.86
N GLY A 96 18.25 -16.19 4.34
CA GLY A 96 18.14 -17.61 4.03
C GLY A 96 17.47 -17.95 2.67
N THR A 97 17.06 -16.95 1.90
CA THR A 97 16.53 -17.11 0.55
C THR A 97 17.18 -16.09 -0.37
N GLN A 98 17.70 -16.54 -1.52
CA GLN A 98 18.21 -15.61 -2.51
C GLN A 98 17.03 -14.97 -3.25
N VAL A 99 16.81 -13.69 -3.02
CA VAL A 99 15.79 -12.93 -3.76
C VAL A 99 16.45 -12.08 -4.83
N VAL A 100 15.90 -12.15 -6.04
CA VAL A 100 16.21 -11.23 -7.15
C VAL A 100 15.02 -10.33 -7.34
N LEU A 101 15.23 -9.02 -7.17
CA LEU A 101 14.20 -8.01 -7.26
C LEU A 101 14.48 -7.08 -8.43
N ASP A 102 13.57 -7.05 -9.40
CA ASP A 102 13.62 -6.15 -10.55
C ASP A 102 12.52 -5.10 -10.45
N PHE A 103 12.88 -3.81 -10.62
CA PHE A 103 11.89 -2.73 -10.74
C PHE A 103 11.61 -2.44 -12.21
N HIS A 104 10.32 -2.39 -12.54
CA HIS A 104 9.80 -1.96 -13.84
C HIS A 104 8.98 -0.70 -13.62
N GLU A 105 9.49 0.42 -14.10
CA GLU A 105 8.85 1.71 -13.90
C GLU A 105 8.12 2.16 -15.16
N TYR A 106 7.00 2.86 -14.95
CA TYR A 106 6.23 3.54 -15.97
C TYR A 106 5.93 4.98 -15.54
N PRO A 107 5.57 5.91 -16.45
CA PRO A 107 5.44 7.32 -16.07
C PRO A 107 4.44 7.57 -14.94
N ARG A 108 3.17 7.24 -15.10
CA ARG A 108 2.10 7.48 -14.10
C ARG A 108 0.93 6.52 -14.28
N LEU A 109 0.04 6.50 -13.33
CA LEU A 109 -1.18 5.68 -13.37
C LEU A 109 -1.93 5.87 -14.69
N SER A 110 -2.39 4.78 -15.28
CA SER A 110 -3.10 4.69 -16.56
C SER A 110 -2.31 5.21 -17.79
N PHE A 111 -0.97 5.38 -17.66
CA PHE A 111 -0.12 5.78 -18.78
C PHE A 111 1.23 5.05 -18.76
N GLY A 112 1.49 4.24 -19.78
CA GLY A 112 2.68 3.40 -19.90
C GLY A 112 2.67 2.13 -19.04
N GLU A 113 1.62 1.92 -18.28
CA GLU A 113 1.44 0.82 -17.35
C GLU A 113 1.41 -0.54 -18.07
N GLU A 114 0.71 -0.62 -19.21
CA GLU A 114 0.61 -1.87 -19.97
C GLU A 114 1.91 -2.30 -20.60
N GLU A 115 2.65 -1.34 -21.15
CA GLU A 115 3.96 -1.61 -21.75
C GLU A 115 4.95 -2.11 -20.69
N ALA A 116 4.97 -1.45 -19.51
CA ALA A 116 5.80 -1.88 -18.38
C ALA A 116 5.39 -3.28 -17.90
N PHE A 117 4.09 -3.53 -17.82
CA PHE A 117 3.54 -4.82 -17.42
C PHE A 117 3.89 -5.91 -18.45
N ALA A 118 3.68 -5.66 -19.74
CA ALA A 118 4.03 -6.58 -20.82
C ALA A 118 5.54 -6.87 -20.84
N LYS A 119 6.38 -5.85 -20.66
CA LYS A 119 7.83 -5.99 -20.56
C LYS A 119 8.25 -6.84 -19.37
N ALA A 120 7.67 -6.61 -18.21
CA ALA A 120 7.93 -7.42 -17.01
C ALA A 120 7.52 -8.88 -17.24
N THR A 121 6.33 -9.12 -17.78
CA THR A 121 5.79 -10.47 -18.00
C THR A 121 6.40 -11.20 -19.19
N SER A 122 7.24 -10.56 -20.01
CA SER A 122 8.07 -11.24 -21.02
C SER A 122 9.19 -12.09 -20.38
N LYS A 123 9.53 -11.81 -19.13
CA LYS A 123 10.39 -12.65 -18.30
C LYS A 123 9.51 -13.48 -17.36
N HIS A 124 10.02 -14.61 -16.90
CA HIS A 124 9.35 -15.38 -15.86
C HIS A 124 9.76 -14.88 -14.48
N TYR A 125 8.77 -14.48 -13.67
CA TYR A 125 8.93 -14.17 -12.25
C TYR A 125 8.07 -15.10 -11.40
N ASP A 126 8.59 -15.50 -10.24
CA ASP A 126 7.82 -16.27 -9.26
C ASP A 126 6.70 -15.41 -8.65
N GLY A 127 6.96 -14.11 -8.48
CA GLY A 127 5.99 -13.16 -7.96
C GLY A 127 6.09 -11.77 -8.59
N ILE A 128 4.97 -11.05 -8.61
CA ILE A 128 4.89 -9.67 -9.10
C ILE A 128 4.15 -8.81 -8.07
N ILE A 129 4.77 -7.70 -7.66
CA ILE A 129 4.13 -6.61 -6.91
C ILE A 129 3.69 -5.56 -7.92
N PHE A 130 2.42 -5.19 -7.91
CA PHE A 130 1.85 -4.32 -8.92
C PHE A 130 0.80 -3.37 -8.33
N LEU A 131 0.80 -2.11 -8.80
CA LEU A 131 -0.25 -1.15 -8.49
C LEU A 131 -1.18 -1.01 -9.72
N PRO A 132 -2.40 -1.60 -9.69
CA PRO A 132 -3.32 -1.52 -10.82
C PRO A 132 -3.94 -0.12 -10.93
N GLY A 133 -3.62 0.60 -12.00
CA GLY A 133 -4.18 1.93 -12.30
C GLY A 133 -5.61 1.85 -12.85
N ASN A 134 -6.00 0.70 -13.40
CA ASN A 134 -7.36 0.41 -13.83
C ASN A 134 -7.73 -1.03 -13.46
N MET A 135 -8.53 -1.20 -12.39
CA MET A 135 -8.88 -2.53 -11.88
C MET A 135 -9.58 -3.40 -12.93
N ARG A 136 -10.55 -2.87 -13.69
CA ARG A 136 -11.32 -3.65 -14.69
C ARG A 136 -10.43 -4.21 -15.78
N ARG A 137 -9.41 -3.45 -16.16
CA ARG A 137 -8.46 -3.83 -17.22
C ARG A 137 -7.49 -4.90 -16.73
N PHE A 138 -7.01 -4.77 -15.49
CA PHE A 138 -5.99 -5.68 -14.95
C PHE A 138 -6.55 -6.93 -14.28
N ASP A 139 -7.81 -6.94 -13.83
CA ASP A 139 -8.44 -8.14 -13.23
C ASP A 139 -8.23 -9.42 -14.08
N PRO A 140 -8.53 -9.45 -15.40
CA PRO A 140 -8.34 -10.66 -16.20
C PRO A 140 -6.85 -10.99 -16.45
N ILE A 141 -6.00 -9.98 -16.55
CA ILE A 141 -4.56 -10.17 -16.79
C ILE A 141 -3.90 -10.78 -15.55
N ILE A 142 -4.19 -10.23 -14.38
CA ILE A 142 -3.72 -10.75 -13.08
C ILE A 142 -4.18 -12.20 -12.90
N SER A 143 -5.47 -12.47 -13.15
CA SER A 143 -6.02 -13.82 -13.02
C SER A 143 -5.34 -14.82 -13.95
N LYS A 144 -5.05 -14.43 -15.19
CA LYS A 144 -4.33 -15.27 -16.15
C LYS A 144 -2.92 -15.63 -15.65
N LEU A 145 -2.17 -14.65 -15.15
CA LEU A 145 -0.81 -14.87 -14.63
C LEU A 145 -0.80 -15.71 -13.36
N THR A 146 -1.74 -15.47 -12.45
CA THR A 146 -1.84 -16.26 -11.22
C THR A 146 -2.15 -17.73 -11.54
N ARG A 147 -3.03 -18.01 -12.49
CA ARG A 147 -3.32 -19.38 -12.96
C ARG A 147 -2.14 -20.01 -13.67
N ALA A 148 -1.27 -19.22 -14.29
CA ALA A 148 -0.03 -19.68 -14.90
C ALA A 148 1.12 -19.89 -13.89
N GLY A 149 0.90 -19.64 -12.59
CA GLY A 149 1.84 -19.90 -11.51
C GLY A 149 2.63 -18.70 -11.01
N THR A 150 2.41 -17.48 -11.55
CA THR A 150 3.01 -16.25 -11.01
C THR A 150 2.16 -15.67 -9.89
N ALA A 151 2.73 -15.56 -8.68
CA ALA A 151 2.02 -14.97 -7.56
C ALA A 151 1.86 -13.44 -7.72
N MET A 152 0.63 -12.95 -7.74
CA MET A 152 0.33 -11.52 -7.95
C MET A 152 -0.08 -10.85 -6.66
N MET A 153 0.67 -9.83 -6.21
CA MET A 153 0.39 -9.00 -5.04
C MET A 153 0.08 -7.57 -5.48
N CYS A 154 -1.11 -7.06 -5.15
CA CYS A 154 -1.43 -5.66 -5.36
C CYS A 154 -0.90 -4.78 -4.22
N VAL A 155 -0.51 -3.53 -4.52
CA VAL A 155 -0.05 -2.55 -3.52
C VAL A 155 -0.59 -1.16 -3.86
N GLY A 156 -0.95 -0.36 -2.85
CA GLY A 156 -1.46 1.00 -3.03
C GLY A 156 -2.87 1.10 -3.59
N SER A 157 -3.23 0.20 -4.50
CA SER A 157 -4.56 0.01 -5.05
C SER A 157 -4.86 -1.49 -5.14
N ASP A 158 -6.05 -1.87 -5.60
CA ASP A 158 -6.49 -3.25 -5.61
C ASP A 158 -7.19 -3.65 -6.93
N ALA A 159 -7.18 -4.94 -7.22
CA ALA A 159 -7.90 -5.61 -8.30
C ALA A 159 -8.76 -6.75 -7.70
N PRO A 160 -9.88 -6.41 -7.03
CA PRO A 160 -10.61 -7.35 -6.17
C PRO A 160 -11.26 -8.52 -6.90
N ASN A 161 -11.56 -8.36 -8.20
CA ASN A 161 -12.18 -9.42 -9.01
C ASN A 161 -11.15 -10.30 -9.71
N SER A 162 -9.87 -10.19 -9.34
CA SER A 162 -8.78 -11.02 -9.87
C SER A 162 -8.41 -12.17 -8.92
N ASP A 163 -7.68 -13.15 -9.45
CA ASP A 163 -7.14 -14.28 -8.66
C ASP A 163 -5.83 -13.92 -7.94
N ARG A 164 -5.56 -12.62 -7.68
CA ARG A 164 -4.37 -12.19 -6.93
C ARG A 164 -4.26 -12.90 -5.58
N ILE A 165 -3.03 -13.07 -5.08
CA ILE A 165 -2.81 -13.70 -3.77
C ILE A 165 -3.13 -12.76 -2.62
N GLY A 166 -3.03 -11.44 -2.81
CA GLY A 166 -3.30 -10.45 -1.79
C GLY A 166 -3.20 -9.01 -2.29
N SER A 167 -3.56 -8.09 -1.42
CA SER A 167 -3.49 -6.66 -1.64
C SER A 167 -3.11 -5.95 -0.34
N VAL A 168 -2.15 -5.03 -0.41
CA VAL A 168 -1.72 -4.18 0.70
C VAL A 168 -1.98 -2.72 0.33
N ALA A 169 -2.86 -2.06 1.06
CA ALA A 169 -3.19 -0.65 0.84
C ALA A 169 -3.67 0.00 2.13
N THR A 170 -3.67 1.33 2.19
CA THR A 170 -4.40 2.05 3.24
C THR A 170 -5.90 1.94 2.99
N HIS A 171 -6.69 2.02 4.05
CA HIS A 171 -8.15 1.92 3.94
C HIS A 171 -8.72 3.19 3.29
N ALA A 172 -8.80 3.19 1.95
CA ALA A 172 -9.12 4.35 1.13
C ALA A 172 -10.47 4.99 1.47
N HIS A 173 -11.52 4.18 1.66
CA HIS A 173 -12.84 4.67 2.07
C HIS A 173 -12.78 5.43 3.40
N VAL A 174 -12.07 4.90 4.39
CA VAL A 174 -11.87 5.56 5.69
C VAL A 174 -11.06 6.84 5.54
N SER A 175 -10.04 6.87 4.67
CA SER A 175 -9.28 8.09 4.37
C SER A 175 -10.20 9.20 3.84
N GLY A 176 -11.09 8.88 2.92
CA GLY A 176 -12.09 9.82 2.41
C GLY A 176 -13.08 10.28 3.48
N ALA A 177 -13.59 9.35 4.30
CA ALA A 177 -14.49 9.66 5.40
C ALA A 177 -13.86 10.63 6.41
N ILE A 178 -12.61 10.37 6.83
CA ILE A 178 -11.86 11.26 7.73
C ILE A 178 -11.71 12.66 7.13
N ALA A 179 -11.41 12.78 5.83
CA ALA A 179 -11.31 14.08 5.17
C ALA A 179 -12.63 14.86 5.22
N ALA A 180 -13.76 14.19 5.01
CA ALA A 180 -15.08 14.79 5.11
C ALA A 180 -15.39 15.25 6.56
N GLU A 181 -15.09 14.42 7.56
CA GLU A 181 -15.27 14.77 8.98
C GLU A 181 -14.44 15.99 9.37
N LEU A 182 -13.17 16.05 8.95
CA LEU A 182 -12.28 17.18 9.22
C LEU A 182 -12.82 18.49 8.62
N LEU A 183 -13.36 18.46 7.40
CA LEU A 183 -13.99 19.63 6.79
C LEU A 183 -15.30 19.98 7.49
N ALA A 184 -16.13 19.00 7.84
CA ALA A 184 -17.38 19.19 8.57
C ALA A 184 -17.16 19.87 9.92
N MET A 185 -16.12 19.48 10.66
CA MET A 185 -15.75 20.13 11.94
C MET A 185 -15.32 21.59 11.79
N LYS A 186 -14.74 21.96 10.65
CA LYS A 186 -14.26 23.33 10.40
C LYS A 186 -15.30 24.23 9.75
N MET A 187 -16.26 23.66 9.04
CA MET A 187 -17.20 24.39 8.18
C MET A 187 -18.63 24.21 8.70
N THR A 188 -19.06 25.11 9.58
CA THR A 188 -20.38 25.04 10.23
C THR A 188 -21.49 25.79 9.49
N LYS A 189 -21.16 26.52 8.42
CA LYS A 189 -22.10 27.28 7.59
C LYS A 189 -22.28 26.62 6.25
N LYS A 190 -23.37 26.93 5.55
CA LYS A 190 -23.61 26.48 4.17
C LYS A 190 -22.48 26.98 3.28
N ALA A 191 -21.80 26.03 2.63
CA ALA A 191 -20.66 26.30 1.76
C ALA A 191 -20.47 25.18 0.72
N ASN A 192 -19.63 25.44 -0.27
CA ASN A 192 -19.23 24.46 -1.25
C ASN A 192 -17.92 23.80 -0.83
N VAL A 193 -17.82 22.50 -1.12
CA VAL A 193 -16.57 21.72 -1.01
C VAL A 193 -16.26 21.04 -2.33
N ALA A 194 -14.98 20.84 -2.63
CA ALA A 194 -14.56 20.15 -3.84
C ALA A 194 -13.49 19.09 -3.55
N VAL A 195 -13.47 18.05 -4.37
CA VAL A 195 -12.45 16.99 -4.34
C VAL A 195 -11.61 17.08 -5.61
N PHE A 196 -10.30 17.16 -5.42
CA PHE A 196 -9.32 16.95 -6.49
C PHE A 196 -8.80 15.52 -6.40
N SER A 197 -9.02 14.75 -7.45
CA SER A 197 -8.60 13.36 -7.54
C SER A 197 -7.56 13.15 -8.65
N GLY A 198 -6.82 12.06 -8.56
CA GLY A 198 -5.85 11.66 -9.56
C GLY A 198 -6.51 10.87 -10.69
N GLU A 199 -6.68 9.58 -10.49
CA GLU A 199 -7.18 8.62 -11.48
C GLU A 199 -8.31 7.79 -10.88
N LEU A 200 -9.56 8.12 -11.18
CA LEU A 200 -10.75 7.47 -10.61
C LEU A 200 -10.97 6.04 -11.11
N SER A 201 -10.24 5.60 -12.12
CA SER A 201 -10.23 4.20 -12.53
C SER A 201 -9.48 3.28 -11.55
N THR A 202 -8.67 3.86 -10.65
CA THR A 202 -8.06 3.12 -9.55
C THR A 202 -9.07 2.91 -8.42
N MET A 203 -9.00 1.76 -7.77
CA MET A 203 -9.86 1.49 -6.62
C MET A 203 -9.58 2.45 -5.46
N ASP A 204 -8.34 2.83 -5.23
CA ASP A 204 -7.95 3.74 -4.15
C ASP A 204 -8.66 5.10 -4.26
N HIS A 205 -8.54 5.77 -5.40
CA HIS A 205 -9.17 7.09 -5.59
C HIS A 205 -10.70 7.03 -5.60
N ALA A 206 -11.28 6.00 -6.24
CA ALA A 206 -12.73 5.80 -6.25
C ALA A 206 -13.29 5.60 -4.84
N GLU A 207 -12.63 4.79 -4.01
CA GLU A 207 -13.05 4.53 -2.63
C GLU A 207 -12.85 5.75 -1.72
N LYS A 208 -11.78 6.54 -1.89
CA LYS A 208 -11.62 7.83 -1.18
C LYS A 208 -12.76 8.78 -1.49
N LEU A 209 -13.10 8.93 -2.77
CA LEU A 209 -14.23 9.78 -3.17
C LEU A 209 -15.56 9.27 -2.60
N ARG A 210 -15.79 7.96 -2.65
CA ARG A 210 -17.01 7.36 -2.08
C ARG A 210 -17.11 7.59 -0.58
N GLY A 211 -16.02 7.36 0.16
CA GLY A 211 -15.96 7.61 1.60
C GLY A 211 -16.21 9.08 1.95
N PHE A 212 -15.59 9.99 1.21
CA PHE A 212 -15.78 11.42 1.38
C PHE A 212 -17.24 11.84 1.13
N ALA A 213 -17.79 11.48 -0.01
CA ALA A 213 -19.14 11.89 -0.41
C ALA A 213 -20.22 11.34 0.54
N SER A 214 -20.14 10.05 0.91
CA SER A 214 -21.11 9.43 1.82
C SER A 214 -21.06 10.03 3.22
N THR A 215 -19.87 10.29 3.76
CA THR A 215 -19.70 10.87 5.09
C THR A 215 -20.13 12.34 5.10
N LEU A 216 -19.78 13.11 4.08
CA LEU A 216 -20.20 14.50 3.95
C LEU A 216 -21.72 14.63 3.91
N ALA A 217 -22.39 13.81 3.09
CA ALA A 217 -23.84 13.83 2.99
C ALA A 217 -24.55 13.49 4.31
N LEU A 218 -23.97 12.59 5.10
CA LEU A 218 -24.52 12.14 6.37
C LEU A 218 -24.26 13.13 7.51
N GLN A 219 -23.03 13.65 7.63
CA GLN A 219 -22.61 14.42 8.80
C GLN A 219 -22.65 15.93 8.59
N ALA A 220 -22.58 16.39 7.34
CA ALA A 220 -22.56 17.81 7.01
C ALA A 220 -23.47 18.15 5.80
N PRO A 221 -24.80 17.89 5.89
CA PRO A 221 -25.73 18.11 4.77
C PRO A 221 -25.86 19.58 4.35
N HIS A 222 -25.33 20.50 5.14
CA HIS A 222 -25.23 21.93 4.80
C HIS A 222 -24.07 22.24 3.84
N LEU A 223 -23.10 21.30 3.66
CA LEU A 223 -22.01 21.43 2.71
C LEU A 223 -22.39 20.80 1.36
N SER A 224 -22.20 21.54 0.30
CA SER A 224 -22.52 21.08 -1.07
C SER A 224 -21.25 20.56 -1.76
N LEU A 225 -21.21 19.27 -2.11
CA LEU A 225 -20.13 18.69 -2.87
C LEU A 225 -20.26 19.10 -4.34
N LEU A 226 -19.25 19.82 -4.85
CA LEU A 226 -19.14 20.15 -6.27
C LEU A 226 -18.72 18.92 -7.10
N PRO A 227 -18.88 18.93 -8.42
CA PRO A 227 -18.34 17.87 -9.28
C PRO A 227 -16.86 17.66 -9.04
N THR A 228 -16.47 16.39 -8.90
CA THR A 228 -15.07 16.00 -8.66
C THR A 228 -14.19 16.37 -9.84
N LEU A 229 -13.01 16.91 -9.54
CA LEU A 229 -12.00 17.29 -10.52
C LEU A 229 -10.96 16.17 -10.62
N GLU A 230 -10.92 15.52 -11.77
CA GLU A 230 -9.99 14.44 -12.05
C GLU A 230 -8.83 14.97 -12.90
N SER A 231 -7.61 14.91 -12.36
CA SER A 231 -6.41 15.45 -13.01
C SER A 231 -5.66 14.42 -13.85
N HIS A 232 -6.01 13.12 -13.76
CA HIS A 232 -5.27 12.01 -14.36
C HIS A 232 -3.78 12.03 -14.00
N GLU A 233 -3.49 12.40 -12.75
CA GLU A 233 -2.15 12.58 -12.19
C GLU A 233 -1.26 13.56 -12.99
N ARG A 234 -1.86 14.44 -13.79
CA ARG A 234 -1.13 15.47 -14.57
C ARG A 234 -1.05 16.78 -13.79
N PRO A 235 0.17 17.24 -13.39
CA PRO A 235 0.34 18.48 -12.63
C PRO A 235 -0.26 19.71 -13.30
N THR A 236 -0.07 19.84 -14.61
CA THR A 236 -0.61 20.97 -15.40
C THR A 236 -2.14 20.99 -15.46
N ALA A 237 -2.77 19.81 -15.48
CA ALA A 237 -4.24 19.71 -15.44
C ALA A 237 -4.77 20.12 -14.07
N ALA A 238 -4.21 19.58 -12.99
CA ALA A 238 -4.56 19.91 -11.62
C ALA A 238 -4.45 21.42 -11.34
N TYR A 239 -3.35 22.04 -11.76
CA TYR A 239 -3.14 23.47 -11.63
C TYR A 239 -4.20 24.31 -12.38
N LYS A 240 -4.45 23.98 -13.67
CA LYS A 240 -5.45 24.69 -14.48
C LYS A 240 -6.86 24.54 -13.92
N GLN A 241 -7.25 23.34 -13.54
CA GLN A 241 -8.54 23.06 -12.91
C GLN A 241 -8.71 23.85 -11.61
N ALA A 242 -7.67 23.92 -10.77
CA ALA A 242 -7.70 24.68 -9.53
C ALA A 242 -7.90 26.20 -9.81
N LYS A 243 -7.14 26.80 -10.72
CA LYS A 243 -7.34 28.20 -11.10
C LYS A 243 -8.74 28.48 -11.61
N GLN A 244 -9.25 27.65 -12.51
CA GLN A 244 -10.58 27.82 -13.10
C GLN A 244 -11.68 27.70 -12.03
N LEU A 245 -11.59 26.69 -11.14
CA LEU A 245 -12.55 26.51 -10.05
C LEU A 245 -12.56 27.70 -9.08
N MET A 246 -11.38 28.12 -8.65
CA MET A 246 -11.24 29.15 -7.61
C MET A 246 -11.55 30.57 -8.10
N GLN A 247 -11.50 30.81 -9.40
CA GLN A 247 -11.93 32.07 -10.04
C GLN A 247 -13.43 32.08 -10.39
N GLY A 248 -14.09 30.93 -10.29
CA GLY A 248 -15.53 30.78 -10.59
C GLY A 248 -16.43 31.40 -9.52
N ARG A 249 -17.71 31.62 -9.87
CA ARG A 249 -18.73 32.19 -8.96
C ARG A 249 -19.05 31.26 -7.78
N ASN A 250 -19.00 29.94 -8.00
CA ASN A 250 -19.32 28.91 -6.99
C ASN A 250 -18.05 28.29 -6.41
N ARG A 251 -17.05 29.12 -6.12
CA ARG A 251 -15.79 28.63 -5.55
C ARG A 251 -16.01 27.90 -4.23
N PRO A 252 -15.32 26.79 -3.99
CA PRO A 252 -15.39 26.05 -2.72
C PRO A 252 -14.64 26.80 -1.59
N GLU A 253 -15.13 26.61 -0.37
CA GLU A 253 -14.47 27.03 0.86
C GLU A 253 -13.72 25.88 1.54
N GLY A 254 -13.96 24.64 1.11
CA GLY A 254 -13.28 23.43 1.56
C GLY A 254 -12.77 22.60 0.38
N LEU A 255 -11.54 22.07 0.51
CA LEU A 255 -10.92 21.22 -0.48
C LEU A 255 -10.40 19.93 0.13
N TYR A 256 -10.67 18.80 -0.53
CA TYR A 256 -9.97 17.55 -0.29
C TYR A 256 -9.11 17.20 -1.51
N LEU A 257 -7.78 17.20 -1.31
CA LEU A 257 -6.82 16.74 -2.31
C LEU A 257 -6.60 15.25 -2.09
N SER A 258 -7.42 14.42 -2.74
CA SER A 258 -7.47 12.96 -2.52
C SER A 258 -6.34 12.19 -3.22
N THR A 259 -5.48 12.90 -3.93
CA THR A 259 -4.27 12.38 -4.57
C THR A 259 -3.01 12.94 -3.92
N ALA A 260 -1.92 12.20 -3.98
CA ALA A 260 -0.59 12.69 -3.59
C ALA A 260 -0.08 13.81 -4.52
N ASN A 261 -0.69 14.02 -5.70
CA ASN A 261 -0.36 15.10 -6.63
C ASN A 261 -1.06 16.45 -6.26
N GLY A 262 -1.00 16.84 -4.99
CA GLY A 262 -1.68 18.04 -4.48
C GLY A 262 -0.94 19.36 -4.68
N ILE A 263 0.39 19.37 -4.86
CA ILE A 263 1.22 20.58 -4.97
C ILE A 263 0.73 21.55 -6.05
N PRO A 264 0.36 21.14 -7.27
CA PRO A 264 -0.09 22.08 -8.30
C PRO A 264 -1.36 22.83 -7.90
N VAL A 265 -2.24 22.19 -7.12
CA VAL A 265 -3.46 22.84 -6.59
C VAL A 265 -3.09 23.87 -5.53
N LEU A 266 -2.22 23.52 -4.58
CA LEU A 266 -1.76 24.43 -3.53
C LEU A 266 -1.05 25.65 -4.11
N ARG A 267 -0.20 25.47 -5.12
CA ARG A 267 0.45 26.56 -5.86
C ARG A 267 -0.57 27.49 -6.53
N ALA A 268 -1.60 26.95 -7.16
CA ALA A 268 -2.66 27.76 -7.76
C ALA A 268 -3.40 28.61 -6.72
N LEU A 269 -3.68 28.04 -5.53
CA LEU A 269 -4.31 28.75 -4.41
C LEU A 269 -3.39 29.87 -3.87
N GLU A 270 -2.10 29.61 -3.72
CA GLU A 270 -1.12 30.58 -3.25
C GLU A 270 -1.03 31.78 -4.20
N GLU A 271 -0.89 31.53 -5.51
CA GLU A 271 -0.87 32.59 -6.53
C GLU A 271 -2.15 33.42 -6.58
N LEU A 272 -3.29 32.87 -6.20
CA LEU A 272 -4.57 33.57 -6.10
C LEU A 272 -4.79 34.26 -4.74
N GLY A 273 -3.87 34.13 -3.77
CA GLY A 273 -4.02 34.64 -2.42
C GLY A 273 -5.17 33.99 -1.64
N LEU A 274 -5.47 32.71 -1.94
CA LEU A 274 -6.60 31.98 -1.38
C LEU A 274 -6.18 30.85 -0.43
N LEU A 275 -4.90 30.54 -0.31
CA LEU A 275 -4.41 29.38 0.46
C LEU A 275 -4.84 29.44 1.94
N GLU A 276 -4.93 30.64 2.54
CA GLU A 276 -5.36 30.85 3.93
C GLU A 276 -6.89 31.06 4.08
N LYS A 277 -7.61 31.13 2.96
CA LYS A 277 -9.06 31.38 2.93
C LYS A 277 -9.89 30.14 2.69
N VAL A 278 -9.23 28.99 2.49
CA VAL A 278 -9.86 27.72 2.16
C VAL A 278 -9.43 26.67 3.17
N HIS A 279 -10.35 25.87 3.67
CA HIS A 279 -10.04 24.71 4.51
C HIS A 279 -9.54 23.57 3.64
N ILE A 280 -8.31 23.11 3.86
CA ILE A 280 -7.66 22.13 3.00
C ILE A 280 -7.30 20.88 3.79
N VAL A 281 -7.74 19.73 3.29
CA VAL A 281 -7.24 18.41 3.71
C VAL A 281 -6.51 17.80 2.53
N THR A 282 -5.28 17.30 2.76
CA THR A 282 -4.45 16.71 1.73
C THR A 282 -4.27 15.20 1.94
N THR A 283 -3.67 14.55 0.96
CA THR A 283 -3.28 13.13 1.03
C THR A 283 -1.76 13.05 0.99
N ASP A 284 -1.21 12.18 1.81
CA ASP A 284 0.20 11.92 2.08
C ASP A 284 0.96 13.08 2.74
N LEU A 285 2.11 12.72 3.31
CA LEU A 285 3.04 13.65 3.91
C LEU A 285 4.33 13.64 3.09
N TYR A 286 4.76 14.81 2.65
CA TYR A 286 5.99 15.00 1.91
C TYR A 286 6.57 16.39 2.21
N HIS A 287 7.85 16.58 1.97
CA HIS A 287 8.62 17.73 2.40
C HIS A 287 7.95 19.08 2.09
N ALA A 288 7.38 19.26 0.91
CA ALA A 288 6.72 20.52 0.52
C ALA A 288 5.44 20.85 1.31
N LEU A 289 4.82 19.88 2.00
CA LEU A 289 3.65 20.13 2.86
C LEU A 289 4.04 20.54 4.28
N ILE A 290 5.22 20.20 4.76
CA ILE A 290 5.66 20.47 6.13
C ILE A 290 5.48 21.95 6.50
N PRO A 291 6.04 22.92 5.77
CA PRO A 291 5.87 24.33 6.10
C PRO A 291 4.42 24.81 6.08
N LEU A 292 3.60 24.25 5.18
CA LEU A 292 2.19 24.62 5.07
C LEU A 292 1.36 24.09 6.26
N ILE A 293 1.71 22.92 6.78
CA ILE A 293 1.09 22.35 7.99
C ILE A 293 1.53 23.15 9.23
N GLU A 294 2.83 23.46 9.35
CA GLU A 294 3.38 24.26 10.45
C GLU A 294 2.78 25.67 10.55
N LEU A 295 2.56 26.30 9.41
CA LEU A 295 1.91 27.61 9.31
C LEU A 295 0.38 27.55 9.42
N GLY A 296 -0.21 26.35 9.54
CA GLY A 296 -1.67 26.18 9.65
C GLY A 296 -2.43 26.46 8.34
N LYS A 297 -1.74 26.53 7.19
CA LYS A 297 -2.34 26.72 5.85
C LYS A 297 -3.06 25.46 5.34
N ILE A 298 -2.72 24.30 5.90
CA ILE A 298 -3.37 23.01 5.66
C ILE A 298 -3.97 22.54 7.00
N THR A 299 -5.23 22.13 6.98
CA THR A 299 -5.94 21.64 8.16
C THR A 299 -5.35 20.36 8.70
N ALA A 300 -5.11 19.40 7.82
CA ALA A 300 -4.45 18.12 8.10
C ALA A 300 -4.03 17.45 6.79
N THR A 301 -3.12 16.50 6.87
CA THR A 301 -2.88 15.53 5.79
C THR A 301 -3.18 14.12 6.26
N ILE A 302 -3.67 13.27 5.36
CA ILE A 302 -3.98 11.87 5.59
C ILE A 302 -2.86 11.03 4.98
N HIS A 303 -1.92 10.60 5.82
CA HIS A 303 -0.74 9.87 5.39
C HIS A 303 -1.05 8.38 5.20
N GLN A 304 -0.71 7.86 4.03
CA GLN A 304 -1.03 6.50 3.59
C GLN A 304 0.06 5.48 3.95
N ARG A 305 1.19 5.90 4.49
CA ARG A 305 2.30 5.03 4.92
C ARG A 305 2.88 4.20 3.76
N PRO A 306 3.32 4.82 2.66
CA PRO A 306 3.77 4.09 1.47
C PRO A 306 4.95 3.15 1.73
N PHE A 307 5.91 3.53 2.57
CA PHE A 307 7.01 2.65 2.98
C PHE A 307 6.49 1.35 3.60
N THR A 308 5.56 1.44 4.55
CA THR A 308 4.96 0.27 5.22
C THR A 308 4.17 -0.58 4.23
N GLN A 309 3.46 0.04 3.28
CA GLN A 309 2.74 -0.70 2.23
C GLN A 309 3.70 -1.53 1.38
N GLY A 310 4.78 -0.92 0.89
CA GLY A 310 5.79 -1.61 0.08
C GLY A 310 6.46 -2.75 0.84
N LYS A 311 6.87 -2.50 2.08
CA LYS A 311 7.48 -3.50 2.96
C LYS A 311 6.58 -4.70 3.17
N LEU A 312 5.33 -4.48 3.58
CA LEU A 312 4.38 -5.55 3.83
C LEU A 312 3.99 -6.31 2.55
N ALA A 313 3.84 -5.62 1.40
CA ALA A 313 3.53 -6.27 0.14
C ALA A 313 4.63 -7.28 -0.24
N PHE A 314 5.89 -6.90 -0.07
CA PHE A 314 7.03 -7.78 -0.33
C PHE A 314 7.08 -8.95 0.67
N GLU A 315 7.02 -8.67 1.97
CA GLU A 315 7.06 -9.69 3.02
C GLU A 315 5.96 -10.75 2.82
N LYS A 316 4.74 -10.32 2.52
CA LYS A 316 3.61 -11.23 2.30
C LYS A 316 3.72 -12.03 1.02
N LEU A 317 4.24 -11.43 -0.05
CA LEU A 317 4.51 -12.14 -1.30
C LEU A 317 5.57 -13.23 -1.09
N VAL A 318 6.68 -12.92 -0.42
CA VAL A 318 7.74 -13.89 -0.13
C VAL A 318 7.24 -15.01 0.78
N ALA A 319 6.52 -14.67 1.85
CA ALA A 319 5.93 -15.66 2.75
C ALA A 319 4.99 -16.63 2.00
N TYR A 320 4.17 -16.12 1.08
CA TYR A 320 3.33 -16.94 0.22
C TYR A 320 4.17 -17.87 -0.70
N LEU A 321 5.19 -17.34 -1.36
CA LEU A 321 6.06 -18.11 -2.26
C LEU A 321 6.86 -19.20 -1.54
N LEU A 322 7.16 -18.99 -0.27
CA LEU A 322 7.82 -19.97 0.61
C LEU A 322 6.84 -20.99 1.19
N GLY A 323 5.53 -20.80 1.02
CA GLY A 323 4.49 -21.68 1.59
C GLY A 323 4.28 -21.46 3.10
N GLU A 324 4.70 -20.32 3.63
CA GLU A 324 4.59 -19.93 5.04
C GLU A 324 3.23 -19.30 5.36
N ASP A 325 2.65 -18.65 4.37
CA ASP A 325 1.41 -17.92 4.50
C ASP A 325 0.40 -18.37 3.43
N GLN A 326 -0.88 -18.24 3.76
CA GLN A 326 -1.96 -18.47 2.82
C GLN A 326 -2.30 -17.18 2.08
N ARG A 327 -3.16 -17.26 1.05
CA ARG A 327 -3.72 -16.07 0.41
C ARG A 327 -4.36 -15.16 1.45
N GLN A 328 -3.88 -13.91 1.50
CA GLN A 328 -4.49 -12.87 2.35
C GLN A 328 -5.14 -11.83 1.43
N PRO A 329 -6.45 -11.93 1.18
CA PRO A 329 -7.11 -11.12 0.16
C PRO A 329 -6.98 -9.61 0.41
N TYR A 330 -6.88 -9.19 1.70
CA TYR A 330 -6.81 -7.77 2.05
C TYR A 330 -5.93 -7.53 3.27
N ILE A 331 -4.97 -6.62 3.14
CA ILE A 331 -4.27 -6.00 4.27
C ILE A 331 -4.53 -4.49 4.18
N ARG A 332 -5.42 -4.01 5.05
CA ARG A 332 -5.81 -2.61 5.10
C ARG A 332 -5.12 -1.92 6.27
N LEU A 333 -4.22 -0.99 5.95
CA LEU A 333 -3.57 -0.15 6.95
C LEU A 333 -4.52 0.97 7.38
N ALA A 334 -4.51 1.28 8.67
CA ALA A 334 -5.16 2.49 9.15
C ALA A 334 -4.44 3.73 8.58
N PRO A 335 -5.17 4.71 8.02
CA PRO A 335 -4.57 5.98 7.64
C PRO A 335 -4.12 6.75 8.88
N HIS A 336 -3.01 7.49 8.78
CA HIS A 336 -2.57 8.38 9.84
C HIS A 336 -3.02 9.81 9.53
N VAL A 337 -3.71 10.44 10.48
CA VAL A 337 -4.04 11.86 10.37
C VAL A 337 -2.90 12.67 10.97
N VAL A 338 -2.27 13.48 10.15
CA VAL A 338 -1.14 14.32 10.54
C VAL A 338 -1.61 15.77 10.62
N PHE A 339 -1.53 16.31 11.83
CA PHE A 339 -1.77 17.70 12.19
C PHE A 339 -0.44 18.39 12.52
N ARG A 340 -0.47 19.70 12.68
CA ARG A 340 0.68 20.46 13.19
C ARG A 340 1.24 19.88 14.50
N SER A 341 0.37 19.47 15.42
CA SER A 341 0.77 18.98 16.76
C SER A 341 1.51 17.66 16.78
N ASN A 342 1.29 16.78 15.79
CA ASN A 342 1.94 15.47 15.71
C ASN A 342 2.89 15.33 14.51
N LEU A 343 3.13 16.40 13.76
CA LEU A 343 3.95 16.41 12.55
C LEU A 343 5.37 15.90 12.80
N SER A 344 5.97 16.28 13.93
CA SER A 344 7.34 15.86 14.30
C SER A 344 7.50 14.36 14.46
N LEU A 345 6.42 13.62 14.73
CA LEU A 345 6.46 12.15 14.85
C LEU A 345 6.61 11.45 13.49
N PHE A 346 6.31 12.16 12.39
CA PHE A 346 6.33 11.64 11.03
C PHE A 346 7.45 12.22 10.17
N SER A 347 8.22 13.18 10.68
CA SER A 347 9.27 13.85 9.90
C SER A 347 10.38 12.91 9.43
N SER A 348 10.64 11.81 10.14
CA SER A 348 11.59 10.78 9.73
C SER A 348 11.08 9.87 8.59
N GLU A 349 9.78 9.91 8.29
CA GLU A 349 9.18 9.15 7.18
C GLU A 349 9.22 9.94 5.85
N VAL A 350 9.62 11.22 5.91
CA VAL A 350 9.68 12.14 4.77
C VAL A 350 11.13 12.24 4.32
N THR A 351 11.45 11.61 3.20
CA THR A 351 12.76 11.77 2.56
C THR A 351 12.86 13.16 1.90
N ASP A 352 13.96 13.88 2.17
CA ASP A 352 14.29 15.10 1.46
C ASP A 352 14.63 14.73 -0.01
N PRO A 353 14.08 15.43 -1.02
CA PRO A 353 14.47 15.21 -2.41
C PRO A 353 15.96 15.43 -2.69
N SER A 354 16.67 16.18 -1.83
CA SER A 354 18.12 16.37 -1.91
C SER A 354 18.92 15.13 -1.51
N ASP A 355 18.35 14.21 -0.73
CA ASP A 355 19.01 12.95 -0.34
C ASP A 355 18.95 11.87 -1.42
N ALA A 356 18.22 12.11 -2.50
CA ALA A 356 18.07 11.17 -3.62
C ALA A 356 19.17 11.33 -4.71
N ILE A 357 20.17 12.21 -4.48
CA ILE A 357 21.32 12.43 -5.39
C ILE A 357 22.61 12.05 -4.64
N VAL A 358 22.85 10.75 -4.50
CA VAL A 358 24.21 10.18 -4.32
C VAL A 358 24.28 8.87 -5.12
#